data_d85a6fbff46265b090ab64218eced096
#
_entry.id   d85a6fbff46265b090ab64218eced096
#
_cell.length_a   1.000
_cell.length_b   1.000
_cell.length_c   1.000
_cell.angle_alpha   90.00
_cell.angle_beta   90.00
_cell.angle_gamma   90.00
#
_symmetry.space_group_name_H-M   'P 1'
#
loop_
_entity.id
_entity.type
_entity.pdbx_description
1 polymer ?
#
loop_
_entity_poly.entity_id
_entity_poly.type
_entity_poly.pdbx_seq_one_letter_code
_entity_poly.pdbx_strand_id
1 'polypeptide(L)'
;MSERWSWVPHLWGLLTPVVTVAGLVAGGWWMASGIVLLLVVYPFIDLALGTSSNTHPLQEGKAHNVIVHLHAIGVLVVVATLFWRLSFDGITVMSLLGMISAGLNNGASGIVAAHELGHRKPKSASWWLARLTLFSVIYAHFTTEHNHTHHRHWARDRDPTSSPWGRSVYVHVLMTVPKHCLLYTSPSPRDLSTSRMPSSA
;
A
#
# COMPACT_ATOMS: atom_id res chain seq x y z
N MET A 1 -6.25 -27.13 8.69
CA MET A 1 -5.30 -26.46 9.59
C MET A 1 -6.05 -26.04 10.83
N SER A 2 -5.57 -26.35 12.05
CA SER A 2 -6.26 -25.91 13.26
C SER A 2 -6.24 -24.38 13.36
N GLU A 3 -7.26 -23.77 13.95
CA GLU A 3 -7.38 -22.30 14.17
C GLU A 3 -6.10 -21.67 14.74
N ARG A 4 -5.37 -22.43 15.54
CA ARG A 4 -4.13 -22.03 16.19
C ARG A 4 -3.00 -21.60 15.23
N TRP A 5 -3.01 -22.06 13.98
CA TRP A 5 -1.94 -21.81 12.99
C TRP A 5 -2.42 -21.05 11.75
N SER A 6 -3.59 -20.43 11.81
CA SER A 6 -4.17 -19.69 10.67
C SER A 6 -3.32 -18.52 10.16
N TRP A 7 -2.45 -17.97 11.01
CA TRP A 7 -1.55 -16.85 10.71
C TRP A 7 -0.29 -17.25 9.93
N VAL A 8 0.10 -18.55 9.96
CA VAL A 8 1.36 -19.03 9.35
C VAL A 8 1.45 -18.73 7.86
N PRO A 9 0.40 -18.93 7.04
CA PRO A 9 0.46 -18.59 5.61
C PRO A 9 0.74 -17.10 5.35
N HIS A 10 0.34 -16.22 6.26
CA HIS A 10 0.57 -14.77 6.09
C HIS A 10 2.02 -14.36 6.27
N LEU A 11 2.88 -15.22 6.86
CA LEU A 11 4.32 -14.99 6.95
C LEU A 11 4.99 -14.95 5.57
N TRP A 12 4.44 -15.67 4.57
CA TRP A 12 4.98 -15.66 3.22
C TRP A 12 5.03 -14.25 2.63
N GLY A 13 4.08 -13.40 2.98
CA GLY A 13 4.09 -12.01 2.55
C GLY A 13 5.32 -11.23 3.03
N LEU A 14 5.88 -11.59 4.19
CA LEU A 14 7.09 -10.94 4.74
C LEU A 14 8.37 -11.25 3.94
N LEU A 15 8.35 -12.27 3.07
CA LEU A 15 9.46 -12.49 2.13
C LEU A 15 9.65 -11.29 1.20
N THR A 16 8.59 -10.58 0.86
CA THR A 16 8.66 -9.45 -0.06
C THR A 16 9.60 -8.34 0.44
N PRO A 17 9.40 -7.74 1.63
CA PRO A 17 10.34 -6.75 2.14
C PRO A 17 11.72 -7.35 2.45
N VAL A 18 11.81 -8.59 2.94
CA VAL A 18 13.10 -9.24 3.26
C VAL A 18 13.96 -9.42 2.01
N VAL A 19 13.39 -10.00 0.94
CA VAL A 19 14.12 -10.23 -0.32
C VAL A 19 14.48 -8.89 -0.98
N THR A 20 13.58 -7.90 -0.93
CA THR A 20 13.86 -6.58 -1.48
C THR A 20 15.03 -5.90 -0.74
N VAL A 21 15.02 -5.91 0.59
CA VAL A 21 16.14 -5.37 1.41
C VAL A 21 17.43 -6.11 1.12
N ALA A 22 17.41 -7.45 1.10
CA ALA A 22 18.61 -8.25 0.82
C ALA A 22 19.19 -7.92 -0.56
N GLY A 23 18.34 -7.78 -1.58
CA GLY A 23 18.76 -7.39 -2.93
C GLY A 23 19.36 -5.99 -2.99
N LEU A 24 18.75 -5.00 -2.31
CA LEU A 24 19.27 -3.64 -2.23
C LEU A 24 20.64 -3.60 -1.52
N VAL A 25 20.83 -4.38 -0.44
CA VAL A 25 22.10 -4.47 0.28
C VAL A 25 23.17 -5.13 -0.58
N ALA A 26 22.85 -6.23 -1.27
CA ALA A 26 23.78 -6.93 -2.15
C ALA A 26 24.23 -6.08 -3.35
N GLY A 27 23.33 -5.24 -3.89
CA GLY A 27 23.65 -4.35 -5.02
C GLY A 27 23.72 -5.06 -6.37
N GLY A 28 24.08 -4.32 -7.42
CA GLY A 28 24.17 -4.85 -8.78
C GLY A 28 22.86 -5.48 -9.25
N TRP A 29 22.93 -6.62 -9.91
CA TRP A 29 21.74 -7.34 -10.42
C TRP A 29 20.80 -7.84 -9.32
N TRP A 30 21.27 -8.02 -8.10
CA TRP A 30 20.42 -8.40 -6.97
C TRP A 30 19.37 -7.37 -6.62
N MET A 31 19.56 -6.12 -7.01
CA MET A 31 18.54 -5.07 -6.84
C MET A 31 17.23 -5.37 -7.58
N ALA A 32 17.24 -6.27 -8.57
CA ALA A 32 16.06 -6.75 -9.28
C ALA A 32 15.29 -7.87 -8.52
N SER A 33 15.79 -8.34 -7.38
CA SER A 33 15.21 -9.49 -6.66
C SER A 33 13.74 -9.30 -6.29
N GLY A 34 13.33 -8.10 -5.89
CA GLY A 34 11.92 -7.78 -5.62
C GLY A 34 11.05 -7.86 -6.87
N ILE A 35 11.56 -7.43 -8.02
CA ILE A 35 10.86 -7.56 -9.32
C ILE A 35 10.66 -9.04 -9.63
N VAL A 36 11.73 -9.85 -9.55
CA VAL A 36 11.67 -11.29 -9.84
C VAL A 36 10.70 -12.00 -8.89
N LEU A 37 10.78 -11.70 -7.59
CA LEU A 37 9.88 -12.30 -6.61
C LEU A 37 8.41 -12.01 -6.91
N LEU A 38 8.08 -10.74 -7.13
CA LEU A 38 6.67 -10.31 -7.27
C LEU A 38 6.08 -10.60 -8.64
N LEU A 39 6.85 -10.45 -9.71
CA LEU A 39 6.34 -10.57 -11.06
C LEU A 39 6.58 -11.94 -11.71
N VAL A 40 7.46 -12.76 -11.13
CA VAL A 40 7.76 -14.09 -11.66
C VAL A 40 7.43 -15.18 -10.64
N VAL A 41 8.08 -15.13 -9.46
CA VAL A 41 7.99 -16.24 -8.50
C VAL A 41 6.59 -16.36 -7.93
N TYR A 42 5.96 -15.28 -7.47
CA TYR A 42 4.61 -15.33 -6.89
C TYR A 42 3.54 -15.73 -7.92
N PRO A 43 3.47 -15.16 -9.13
CA PRO A 43 2.53 -15.64 -10.15
C PRO A 43 2.74 -17.11 -10.54
N PHE A 44 4.00 -17.57 -10.57
CA PHE A 44 4.29 -18.97 -10.87
C PHE A 44 3.83 -19.93 -9.76
N ILE A 45 4.03 -19.52 -8.49
CA ILE A 45 3.54 -20.27 -7.33
C ILE A 45 2.01 -20.31 -7.32
N ASP A 46 1.37 -19.16 -7.57
CA ASP A 46 -0.09 -19.04 -7.61
C ASP A 46 -0.70 -19.95 -8.70
N LEU A 47 -0.10 -19.91 -9.88
CA LEU A 47 -0.50 -20.79 -10.99
C LEU A 47 -0.29 -22.27 -10.68
N ALA A 48 0.80 -22.63 -9.98
CA ALA A 48 1.13 -24.02 -9.65
C ALA A 48 0.25 -24.59 -8.51
N LEU A 49 -0.09 -23.75 -7.52
CA LEU A 49 -0.92 -24.16 -6.38
C LEU A 49 -2.42 -24.11 -6.67
N GLY A 50 -2.84 -23.31 -7.64
CA GLY A 50 -4.24 -23.12 -8.00
C GLY A 50 -5.05 -22.39 -6.93
N THR A 51 -6.37 -22.36 -7.11
CA THR A 51 -7.29 -21.66 -6.21
C THR A 51 -7.71 -22.55 -5.03
N SER A 52 -7.62 -22.03 -3.82
CA SER A 52 -8.17 -22.67 -2.63
C SER A 52 -9.66 -22.36 -2.50
N SER A 53 -10.50 -23.38 -2.42
CA SER A 53 -11.94 -23.26 -2.11
C SER A 53 -12.23 -23.15 -0.59
N ASN A 54 -11.20 -23.24 0.25
CA ASN A 54 -11.37 -23.19 1.70
C ASN A 54 -11.55 -21.73 2.15
N THR A 55 -12.79 -21.34 2.33
CA THR A 55 -13.14 -20.10 3.03
C THR A 55 -12.99 -20.32 4.54
N HIS A 56 -11.87 -19.90 5.10
CA HIS A 56 -11.75 -19.83 6.55
C HIS A 56 -12.40 -18.53 7.04
N PRO A 57 -13.19 -18.58 8.13
CA PRO A 57 -13.72 -17.36 8.73
C PRO A 57 -12.54 -16.44 9.09
N LEU A 58 -12.71 -15.15 8.81
CA LEU A 58 -11.73 -14.12 9.15
C LEU A 58 -11.53 -14.14 10.67
N GLN A 59 -10.39 -14.62 11.12
CA GLN A 59 -10.02 -14.62 12.53
C GLN A 59 -9.10 -13.45 12.79
N GLU A 60 -9.59 -12.48 13.52
CA GLU A 60 -8.75 -11.43 14.10
C GLU A 60 -7.95 -12.02 15.27
N GLY A 61 -6.63 -12.11 15.11
CA GLY A 61 -5.73 -12.61 16.13
C GLY A 61 -4.54 -11.68 16.37
N LYS A 62 -3.94 -11.75 17.56
CA LYS A 62 -2.73 -11.00 17.90
C LYS A 62 -1.61 -11.23 16.89
N ALA A 63 -1.45 -12.48 16.41
CA ALA A 63 -0.42 -12.84 15.44
C ALA A 63 -0.64 -12.13 14.08
N HIS A 64 -1.88 -12.09 13.56
CA HIS A 64 -2.21 -11.37 12.33
C HIS A 64 -1.91 -9.88 12.48
N ASN A 65 -2.29 -9.30 13.62
CA ASN A 65 -2.00 -7.90 13.89
C ASN A 65 -0.49 -7.60 13.91
N VAL A 66 0.32 -8.47 14.52
CA VAL A 66 1.80 -8.34 14.49
C VAL A 66 2.33 -8.40 13.06
N ILE A 67 1.84 -9.32 12.23
CA ILE A 67 2.27 -9.47 10.85
C ILE A 67 1.99 -8.20 10.04
N VAL A 68 0.82 -7.59 10.21
CA VAL A 68 0.48 -6.32 9.54
C VAL A 68 1.44 -5.19 9.95
N HIS A 69 1.79 -5.09 11.24
CA HIS A 69 2.78 -4.12 11.70
C HIS A 69 4.17 -4.39 11.14
N LEU A 70 4.58 -5.67 11.05
CA LEU A 70 5.86 -6.04 10.44
C LEU A 70 5.93 -5.66 8.95
N HIS A 71 4.83 -5.79 8.21
CA HIS A 71 4.76 -5.30 6.83
C HIS A 71 4.95 -3.78 6.75
N ALA A 72 4.24 -3.02 7.58
CA ALA A 72 4.37 -1.56 7.60
C ALA A 72 5.79 -1.10 7.97
N ILE A 73 6.42 -1.73 8.96
CA ILE A 73 7.81 -1.48 9.34
C ILE A 73 8.75 -1.91 8.20
N GLY A 74 8.49 -3.06 7.58
CA GLY A 74 9.27 -3.57 6.45
C GLY A 74 9.36 -2.57 5.30
N VAL A 75 8.28 -1.86 5.00
CA VAL A 75 8.29 -0.78 3.99
C VAL A 75 9.25 0.34 4.37
N LEU A 76 9.21 0.79 5.61
CA LEU A 76 10.12 1.85 6.08
C LEU A 76 11.57 1.41 5.98
N VAL A 77 11.85 0.14 6.30
CA VAL A 77 13.20 -0.44 6.14
C VAL A 77 13.61 -0.52 4.67
N VAL A 78 12.70 -0.93 3.76
CA VAL A 78 12.97 -0.96 2.31
C VAL A 78 13.30 0.44 1.80
N VAL A 79 12.50 1.45 2.17
CA VAL A 79 12.72 2.85 1.75
C VAL A 79 14.05 3.38 2.29
N ALA A 80 14.33 3.16 3.58
CA ALA A 80 15.61 3.56 4.19
C ALA A 80 16.80 2.87 3.52
N THR A 81 16.71 1.58 3.24
CA THR A 81 17.76 0.81 2.56
C THR A 81 17.96 1.29 1.12
N LEU A 82 16.89 1.64 0.41
CA LEU A 82 16.97 2.22 -0.93
C LEU A 82 17.74 3.55 -0.91
N PHE A 83 17.37 4.48 -0.01
CA PHE A 83 18.08 5.76 0.10
C PHE A 83 19.53 5.58 0.53
N TRP A 84 19.79 4.68 1.47
CA TRP A 84 21.16 4.31 1.85
C TRP A 84 21.95 3.82 0.62
N ARG A 85 21.38 2.91 -0.18
CA ARG A 85 22.05 2.40 -1.37
C ARG A 85 22.32 3.51 -2.40
N LEU A 86 21.34 4.36 -2.67
CA LEU A 86 21.47 5.48 -3.60
C LEU A 86 22.52 6.50 -3.18
N SER A 87 22.81 6.65 -1.88
CA SER A 87 23.85 7.54 -1.39
C SER A 87 25.26 7.09 -1.77
N PHE A 88 25.47 5.79 -2.04
CA PHE A 88 26.74 5.24 -2.51
C PHE A 88 26.81 5.12 -4.03
N ASP A 89 25.78 4.57 -4.65
CA ASP A 89 25.81 4.23 -6.07
C ASP A 89 25.34 5.38 -6.97
N GLY A 90 24.64 6.36 -6.41
CA GLY A 90 23.94 7.36 -7.19
C GLY A 90 22.81 6.77 -8.05
N ILE A 91 22.43 7.50 -9.10
CA ILE A 91 21.39 7.06 -10.05
C ILE A 91 22.07 6.33 -11.21
N THR A 92 21.94 5.01 -11.21
CA THR A 92 22.48 4.09 -12.22
C THR A 92 21.36 3.19 -12.76
N VAL A 93 21.62 2.42 -13.82
CA VAL A 93 20.66 1.41 -14.31
C VAL A 93 20.31 0.39 -13.21
N MET A 94 21.31 0.00 -12.38
CA MET A 94 21.08 -0.93 -11.28
C MET A 94 20.21 -0.30 -10.19
N SER A 95 20.47 0.96 -9.85
CA SER A 95 19.63 1.66 -8.86
C SER A 95 18.19 1.90 -9.35
N LEU A 96 17.95 2.04 -10.66
CA LEU A 96 16.60 2.04 -11.23
C LEU A 96 15.88 0.71 -10.98
N LEU A 97 16.56 -0.42 -11.14
CA LEU A 97 16.00 -1.73 -10.79
C LEU A 97 15.66 -1.81 -9.30
N GLY A 98 16.52 -1.27 -8.43
CA GLY A 98 16.26 -1.16 -6.99
C GLY A 98 15.04 -0.31 -6.67
N MET A 99 14.87 0.84 -7.34
CA MET A 99 13.69 1.70 -7.19
C MET A 99 12.41 0.98 -7.61
N ILE A 100 12.43 0.25 -8.72
CA ILE A 100 11.28 -0.54 -9.19
C ILE A 100 10.96 -1.66 -8.19
N SER A 101 11.98 -2.39 -7.71
CA SER A 101 11.79 -3.43 -6.68
C SER A 101 11.16 -2.87 -5.40
N ALA A 102 11.67 -1.74 -4.91
CA ALA A 102 11.12 -1.06 -3.74
C ALA A 102 9.69 -0.56 -3.99
N GLY A 103 9.41 0.02 -5.16
CA GLY A 103 8.08 0.47 -5.56
C GLY A 103 7.06 -0.67 -5.58
N LEU A 104 7.41 -1.81 -6.17
CA LEU A 104 6.56 -3.00 -6.20
C LEU A 104 6.32 -3.56 -4.80
N ASN A 105 7.36 -3.65 -3.94
CA ASN A 105 7.20 -4.04 -2.54
C ASN A 105 6.23 -3.09 -1.81
N ASN A 106 6.39 -1.78 -2.00
CA ASN A 106 5.56 -0.79 -1.33
C ASN A 106 4.09 -0.88 -1.79
N GLY A 107 3.84 -1.13 -3.06
CA GLY A 107 2.49 -1.37 -3.60
C GLY A 107 1.86 -2.65 -3.06
N ALA A 108 2.57 -3.77 -3.13
CA ALA A 108 2.04 -5.09 -2.77
C ALA A 108 1.93 -5.32 -1.26
N SER A 109 2.84 -4.77 -0.47
CA SER A 109 2.95 -5.01 0.97
C SER A 109 2.60 -3.76 1.79
N GLY A 110 3.18 -2.62 1.44
CA GLY A 110 3.13 -1.43 2.25
C GLY A 110 1.80 -0.72 2.27
N ILE A 111 1.25 -0.43 1.11
CA ILE A 111 -0.05 0.27 1.00
C ILE A 111 -1.15 -0.61 1.60
N VAL A 112 -1.11 -1.93 1.38
CA VAL A 112 -2.09 -2.87 1.95
C VAL A 112 -2.03 -2.89 3.48
N ALA A 113 -0.82 -2.95 4.07
CA ALA A 113 -0.65 -2.91 5.52
C ALA A 113 -1.06 -1.54 6.09
N ALA A 114 -0.69 -0.44 5.44
CA ALA A 114 -1.06 0.90 5.85
C ALA A 114 -2.58 1.16 5.73
N HIS A 115 -3.24 0.56 4.75
CA HIS A 115 -4.69 0.55 4.61
C HIS A 115 -5.35 -0.07 5.85
N GLU A 116 -4.96 -1.27 6.22
CA GLU A 116 -5.49 -1.98 7.40
C GLU A 116 -5.23 -1.21 8.71
N LEU A 117 -4.01 -0.70 8.91
CA LEU A 117 -3.67 0.10 10.08
C LEU A 117 -4.35 1.47 10.09
N GLY A 118 -4.71 2.01 8.92
CA GLY A 118 -5.43 3.27 8.76
C GLY A 118 -6.86 3.23 9.29
N HIS A 119 -7.47 2.04 9.40
CA HIS A 119 -8.78 1.84 10.02
C HIS A 119 -8.74 1.74 11.55
N ARG A 120 -7.55 1.68 12.14
CA ARG A 120 -7.41 1.62 13.61
C ARG A 120 -7.79 2.95 14.26
N LYS A 121 -8.01 2.91 15.58
CA LYS A 121 -8.42 4.08 16.36
C LYS A 121 -7.54 5.30 16.04
N PRO A 122 -8.13 6.45 15.67
CA PRO A 122 -7.39 7.67 15.39
C PRO A 122 -6.41 8.04 16.51
N LYS A 123 -5.22 8.51 16.14
CA LYS A 123 -4.11 8.87 17.05
C LYS A 123 -3.48 7.71 17.83
N SER A 124 -3.85 6.45 17.55
CA SER A 124 -3.12 5.29 18.08
C SER A 124 -1.76 5.12 17.40
N ALA A 125 -0.85 4.34 18.01
CA ALA A 125 0.45 4.03 17.40
C ALA A 125 0.31 3.38 16.02
N SER A 126 -0.64 2.45 15.85
CA SER A 126 -0.95 1.80 14.57
C SER A 126 -1.39 2.81 13.50
N TRP A 127 -2.25 3.75 13.87
CA TRP A 127 -2.72 4.81 12.98
C TRP A 127 -1.58 5.75 12.55
N TRP A 128 -0.67 6.09 13.46
CA TRP A 128 0.52 6.89 13.12
C TRP A 128 1.50 6.12 12.26
N LEU A 129 1.69 4.82 12.53
CA LEU A 129 2.52 3.96 11.70
C LEU A 129 1.99 3.90 10.26
N ALA A 130 0.67 3.74 10.07
CA ALA A 130 0.04 3.79 8.75
C ALA A 130 0.37 5.08 8.00
N ARG A 131 0.24 6.24 8.67
CA ARG A 131 0.54 7.53 8.06
C ARG A 131 2.01 7.71 7.72
N LEU A 132 2.90 7.24 8.58
CA LEU A 132 4.34 7.28 8.32
C LEU A 132 4.70 6.40 7.11
N THR A 133 4.12 5.21 7.04
CA THR A 133 4.29 4.30 5.89
C THR A 133 3.79 4.93 4.60
N LEU A 134 2.59 5.53 4.59
CA LEU A 134 2.05 6.21 3.42
C LEU A 134 2.83 7.47 3.05
N PHE A 135 3.32 8.22 4.04
CA PHE A 135 4.16 9.38 3.81
C PHE A 135 5.48 8.99 3.11
N SER A 136 6.10 7.87 3.52
CA SER A 136 7.35 7.38 2.93
C SER A 136 7.23 7.01 1.44
N VAL A 137 6.01 6.76 0.97
CA VAL A 137 5.69 6.46 -0.44
C VAL A 137 4.93 7.59 -1.16
N ILE A 138 4.95 8.79 -0.58
CA ILE A 138 4.32 10.01 -1.12
C ILE A 138 2.79 9.84 -1.32
N TYR A 139 2.13 9.05 -0.46
CA TYR A 139 0.69 8.76 -0.54
C TYR A 139 -0.04 9.06 0.79
N ALA A 140 0.41 10.07 1.53
CA ALA A 140 -0.08 10.42 2.87
C ALA A 140 -1.58 10.72 2.93
N HIS A 141 -2.18 11.21 1.84
CA HIS A 141 -3.60 11.56 1.76
C HIS A 141 -4.53 10.33 1.64
N PHE A 142 -4.00 9.15 1.28
CA PHE A 142 -4.76 7.93 1.04
C PHE A 142 -5.76 7.60 2.16
N THR A 143 -5.33 7.58 3.42
CA THR A 143 -6.20 7.22 4.55
C THR A 143 -7.41 8.15 4.68
N THR A 144 -7.23 9.44 4.39
CA THR A 144 -8.31 10.43 4.47
C THR A 144 -9.32 10.19 3.36
N GLU A 145 -8.87 10.07 2.13
CA GLU A 145 -9.73 9.82 0.99
C GLU A 145 -10.41 8.46 1.06
N HIS A 146 -9.67 7.43 1.46
CA HIS A 146 -10.19 6.09 1.58
C HIS A 146 -11.35 6.02 2.59
N ASN A 147 -11.15 6.55 3.79
CA ASN A 147 -12.18 6.49 4.83
C ASN A 147 -13.36 7.46 4.60
N HIS A 148 -13.12 8.62 3.99
CA HIS A 148 -14.16 9.65 3.85
C HIS A 148 -14.84 9.65 2.49
N THR A 149 -14.17 9.22 1.43
CA THR A 149 -14.69 9.25 0.06
C THR A 149 -15.04 7.85 -0.44
N HIS A 150 -14.05 6.94 -0.47
CA HIS A 150 -14.24 5.60 -1.01
C HIS A 150 -15.28 4.80 -0.22
N HIS A 151 -15.15 4.64 1.09
CA HIS A 151 -16.14 3.91 1.89
C HIS A 151 -17.56 4.50 1.82
N ARG A 152 -17.66 5.82 1.63
CA ARG A 152 -18.96 6.50 1.54
C ARG A 152 -19.62 6.36 0.17
N HIS A 153 -18.83 6.26 -0.89
CA HIS A 153 -19.29 6.30 -2.28
C HIS A 153 -18.96 5.04 -3.08
N TRP A 154 -18.50 3.99 -2.39
CA TRP A 154 -18.09 2.75 -3.01
C TRP A 154 -19.08 2.27 -4.09
N ALA A 155 -18.53 1.85 -5.24
CA ALA A 155 -19.27 1.41 -6.42
C ALA A 155 -20.22 2.47 -7.04
N ARG A 156 -20.06 3.76 -6.75
CA ARG A 156 -20.78 4.87 -7.36
C ARG A 156 -19.88 5.70 -8.25
N ASP A 157 -20.48 6.46 -9.20
CA ASP A 157 -19.74 7.33 -10.14
C ASP A 157 -18.90 8.42 -9.45
N ARG A 158 -19.23 8.77 -8.21
CA ARG A 158 -18.49 9.73 -7.39
C ARG A 158 -17.23 9.17 -6.75
N ASP A 159 -17.09 7.84 -6.73
CA ASP A 159 -15.87 7.21 -6.22
C ASP A 159 -14.82 7.08 -7.32
N PRO A 160 -13.71 7.83 -7.25
CA PRO A 160 -12.67 7.77 -8.28
C PRO A 160 -11.95 6.41 -8.33
N THR A 161 -12.00 5.62 -7.26
CA THR A 161 -11.39 4.29 -7.19
C THR A 161 -12.25 3.20 -7.80
N SER A 162 -13.56 3.43 -7.95
CA SER A 162 -14.46 2.46 -8.58
C SER A 162 -14.34 2.52 -10.10
N SER A 163 -13.93 1.39 -10.70
CA SER A 163 -13.80 1.29 -12.16
C SER A 163 -15.14 0.93 -12.80
N PRO A 164 -15.60 1.68 -13.81
CA PRO A 164 -16.72 1.23 -14.65
C PRO A 164 -16.39 -0.08 -15.36
N TRP A 165 -17.42 -0.88 -15.60
CA TRP A 165 -17.29 -2.14 -16.33
C TRP A 165 -16.59 -1.94 -17.70
N GLY A 166 -15.68 -2.84 -18.05
CA GLY A 166 -14.95 -2.82 -19.32
C GLY A 166 -13.82 -1.79 -19.43
N ARG A 167 -13.57 -0.99 -18.41
CA ARG A 167 -12.44 -0.05 -18.43
C ARG A 167 -11.11 -0.79 -18.24
N SER A 168 -10.14 -0.53 -19.13
CA SER A 168 -8.77 -1.02 -18.97
C SER A 168 -8.15 -0.50 -17.68
N VAL A 169 -7.38 -1.35 -16.97
CA VAL A 169 -6.66 -0.98 -15.75
C VAL A 169 -5.71 0.21 -15.97
N TYR A 170 -5.03 0.26 -17.11
CA TYR A 170 -4.10 1.34 -17.44
C TYR A 170 -4.81 2.68 -17.57
N VAL A 171 -5.94 2.72 -18.29
CA VAL A 171 -6.79 3.91 -18.42
C VAL A 171 -7.36 4.30 -17.05
N HIS A 172 -7.79 3.32 -16.26
CA HIS A 172 -8.35 3.58 -14.94
C HIS A 172 -7.33 4.25 -14.02
N VAL A 173 -6.10 3.74 -13.95
CA VAL A 173 -5.02 4.33 -13.13
C VAL A 173 -4.73 5.77 -13.55
N LEU A 174 -4.57 6.03 -14.86
CA LEU A 174 -4.31 7.38 -15.37
C LEU A 174 -5.44 8.38 -15.06
N MET A 175 -6.69 7.92 -15.00
CA MET A 175 -7.84 8.78 -14.67
C MET A 175 -8.05 8.93 -13.16
N THR A 176 -7.70 7.92 -12.38
CA THR A 176 -7.95 7.88 -10.93
C THR A 176 -6.99 8.80 -10.17
N VAL A 177 -5.70 8.76 -10.51
CA VAL A 177 -4.68 9.57 -9.80
C VAL A 177 -5.00 11.07 -9.81
N PRO A 178 -5.30 11.73 -10.96
CA PRO A 178 -5.68 13.13 -10.97
C PRO A 178 -6.99 13.41 -10.19
N LYS A 179 -7.96 12.49 -10.25
CA LYS A 179 -9.24 12.66 -9.54
C LYS A 179 -9.05 12.63 -8.02
N HIS A 180 -8.17 11.79 -7.50
CA HIS A 180 -7.80 11.79 -6.08
C HIS A 180 -7.19 13.12 -5.66
N CYS A 181 -6.26 13.66 -6.45
CA CYS A 181 -5.67 14.96 -6.18
C CYS A 181 -6.73 16.09 -6.16
N LEU A 182 -7.67 16.07 -7.11
CA LEU A 182 -8.73 17.07 -7.19
C LEU A 182 -9.70 16.99 -6.01
N LEU A 183 -10.05 15.80 -5.54
CA LEU A 183 -10.90 15.63 -4.36
C LEU A 183 -10.26 16.24 -3.11
N TYR A 184 -8.96 16.03 -2.94
CA TYR A 184 -8.22 16.56 -1.79
C TYR A 184 -8.15 18.09 -1.81
N THR A 185 -8.08 18.70 -2.99
CA THR A 185 -8.00 20.15 -3.17
C THR A 185 -9.36 20.85 -3.29
N SER A 186 -10.45 20.08 -3.44
CA SER A 186 -11.79 20.64 -3.53
C SER A 186 -12.27 21.18 -2.19
N PRO A 187 -12.90 22.37 -2.14
CA PRO A 187 -13.43 22.91 -0.90
C PRO A 187 -14.48 21.99 -0.29
N SER A 188 -14.37 21.75 1.00
CA SER A 188 -15.35 20.97 1.76
C SER A 188 -16.72 21.64 1.68
N PRO A 189 -17.84 20.88 1.66
CA PRO A 189 -19.17 21.45 1.82
C PRO A 189 -19.32 22.34 3.08
N ARG A 190 -18.49 22.13 4.10
CA ARG A 190 -18.44 22.99 5.30
C ARG A 190 -17.81 24.33 4.99
N ASP A 191 -16.77 24.39 4.17
CA ASP A 191 -16.11 25.63 3.78
C ASP A 191 -17.04 26.50 2.93
N LEU A 192 -17.88 25.87 2.10
CA LEU A 192 -18.91 26.55 1.32
C LEU A 192 -20.08 27.06 2.19
N SER A 193 -20.37 26.40 3.33
CA SER A 193 -21.44 26.84 4.24
C SER A 193 -21.02 28.04 5.07
N THR A 194 -19.75 28.15 5.45
CA THR A 194 -19.21 29.30 6.21
C THR A 194 -19.10 30.55 5.36
N SER A 195 -18.94 30.42 4.04
CA SER A 195 -18.93 31.57 3.12
C SER A 195 -20.30 32.18 2.87
N ARG A 196 -21.38 31.52 3.33
CA ARG A 196 -22.79 31.99 3.19
C ARG A 196 -23.38 32.58 4.47
N MET A 197 -22.58 32.84 5.51
CA MET A 197 -23.09 33.62 6.62
C MET A 197 -23.30 35.07 6.15
N PRO A 198 -24.55 35.62 6.21
CA PRO A 198 -24.74 37.01 5.95
C PRO A 198 -23.94 37.82 6.98
N SER A 199 -23.18 38.78 6.50
CA SER A 199 -22.65 39.80 7.39
C SER A 199 -23.85 40.47 8.04
N SER A 200 -24.08 40.22 9.31
CA SER A 200 -25.07 40.96 10.09
C SER A 200 -24.63 42.42 10.09
N ALA A 201 -25.36 43.23 9.36
CA ALA A 201 -25.34 44.69 9.48
C ALA A 201 -25.85 45.11 10.87
#